data_910f4e15f2a4ddc2ee9bb70c39db2106
#
_entry.id   910f4e15f2a4ddc2ee9bb70c39db2106
#
_cell.length_a   1.000
_cell.length_b   1.000
_cell.length_c   1.000
_cell.angle_alpha   90.00
_cell.angle_beta   90.00
_cell.angle_gamma   90.00
#
_symmetry.space_group_name_H-M   'P 1'
#
loop_
_entity.id
_entity.type
_entity.pdbx_description
1 polymer ?
#
loop_
_entity_poly.entity_id
_entity_poly.type
_entity_poly.pdbx_seq_one_letter_code
_entity_poly.pdbx_strand_id
1 'polypeptide(L)'
;ELRKGFGLPTYEYQDAVWAYYFYRMISRAENVWMFTDTRTEGLKSGEESRYIKQLEYHFGLPLNRSVVRFENMKTAQVDDIVKTRDDVDKIRRTVLSATTLQNYLACPAKFYYGTVKELKAEEEVAESLDYGMFGTVYHETMRALYTSEDAMAEDFYFDHKGENEKVLTKPLRYITRDYILSWMDRKDAVRRKIKSLIINELNLVEVTGRNLVVTDVILKYVMKTLQRDLELLDQEGVDSFEVLGREVRVEGEFCGQKFKGFIDRLDSFHQGQARVVDYKTGKVLDDDENITDGNAEAIADSIFAEDVKDRPKIALQFFIYDFLVKEHPLVRSRALYNCVYSTSRLFRDPPKSVPMNDTFFKAVSERLEKTLEEMYSLDVPFRRTADEKVCGYCDFRMICGR
;
A
#
# COMPACT_ATOMS: atom_id res chain seq x y z
N GLU A 1 -25.11 -17.13 30.87
CA GLU A 1 -26.04 -18.24 31.16
C GLU A 1 -26.00 -19.33 30.08
N LEU A 2 -26.09 -19.02 28.79
CA LEU A 2 -26.00 -20.01 27.70
C LEU A 2 -24.74 -20.87 27.77
N ARG A 3 -23.57 -20.28 27.96
CA ARG A 3 -22.30 -21.01 28.10
C ARG A 3 -22.33 -21.99 29.28
N LYS A 4 -22.86 -21.58 30.45
CA LYS A 4 -23.04 -22.45 31.60
C LYS A 4 -23.99 -23.64 31.30
N GLY A 5 -25.09 -23.34 30.59
CA GLY A 5 -26.06 -24.35 30.21
C GLY A 5 -25.55 -25.44 29.26
N PHE A 6 -24.56 -25.11 28.42
CA PHE A 6 -23.91 -26.03 27.49
C PHE A 6 -22.54 -26.56 27.97
N GLY A 7 -22.14 -26.27 29.20
CA GLY A 7 -20.86 -26.75 29.75
C GLY A 7 -19.62 -26.10 29.09
N LEU A 8 -19.79 -24.94 28.44
CA LEU A 8 -18.70 -24.22 27.78
C LEU A 8 -17.94 -23.35 28.80
N PRO A 9 -16.63 -23.13 28.62
CA PRO A 9 -15.84 -22.25 29.46
C PRO A 9 -16.44 -20.84 29.55
N THR A 10 -16.65 -20.37 30.77
CA THR A 10 -17.11 -18.98 31.02
C THR A 10 -15.93 -18.04 31.15
N TYR A 11 -16.17 -16.72 31.11
CA TYR A 11 -15.13 -15.72 31.37
C TYR A 11 -14.50 -15.90 32.75
N GLU A 12 -15.29 -16.25 33.77
CA GLU A 12 -14.80 -16.53 35.12
C GLU A 12 -13.81 -17.69 35.14
N TYR A 13 -14.06 -18.72 34.33
CA TYR A 13 -13.14 -19.85 34.18
C TYR A 13 -11.84 -19.43 33.49
N GLN A 14 -11.91 -18.67 32.42
CA GLN A 14 -10.74 -18.13 31.73
C GLN A 14 -9.91 -17.25 32.67
N ASP A 15 -10.56 -16.38 33.42
CA ASP A 15 -9.92 -15.54 34.42
C ASP A 15 -9.20 -16.33 35.51
N ALA A 16 -9.80 -17.41 35.98
CA ALA A 16 -9.17 -18.32 36.97
C ALA A 16 -7.94 -19.02 36.37
N VAL A 17 -7.98 -19.41 35.10
CA VAL A 17 -6.83 -20.01 34.40
C VAL A 17 -5.69 -19.02 34.26
N TRP A 18 -5.96 -17.78 33.87
CA TRP A 18 -4.94 -16.73 33.77
C TRP A 18 -4.35 -16.37 35.14
N ALA A 19 -5.17 -16.29 36.18
CA ALA A 19 -4.71 -16.09 37.55
C ALA A 19 -3.79 -17.23 37.98
N TYR A 20 -4.20 -18.48 37.72
CA TYR A 20 -3.39 -19.68 38.03
C TYR A 20 -2.03 -19.60 37.36
N TYR A 21 -1.95 -19.32 36.06
CA TYR A 21 -0.68 -19.20 35.35
C TYR A 21 0.19 -18.07 35.90
N PHE A 22 -0.39 -16.90 36.15
CA PHE A 22 0.33 -15.78 36.72
C PHE A 22 0.95 -16.14 38.08
N TYR A 23 0.16 -16.62 39.02
CA TYR A 23 0.65 -16.97 40.38
C TYR A 23 1.62 -18.15 40.34
N ARG A 24 1.39 -19.15 39.51
CA ARG A 24 2.31 -20.26 39.33
C ARG A 24 3.66 -19.83 38.76
N MET A 25 3.67 -18.92 37.83
CA MET A 25 4.89 -18.40 37.22
C MET A 25 5.77 -17.68 38.26
N ILE A 26 5.19 -16.90 39.15
CA ILE A 26 5.92 -16.09 40.16
C ILE A 26 6.21 -16.87 41.43
N SER A 27 5.49 -17.97 41.73
CA SER A 27 5.53 -18.65 43.04
C SER A 27 6.88 -19.25 43.44
N ARG A 28 7.78 -19.45 42.50
CA ARG A 28 9.13 -20.06 42.73
C ARG A 28 10.26 -19.06 42.38
N ALA A 29 9.93 -17.83 42.01
CA ALA A 29 10.92 -16.85 41.63
C ALA A 29 11.46 -16.14 42.87
N GLU A 30 12.78 -16.01 42.96
CA GLU A 30 13.43 -15.19 43.99
C GLU A 30 13.25 -13.69 43.75
N ASN A 31 13.27 -13.30 42.47
CA ASN A 31 13.11 -11.93 41.99
C ASN A 31 12.10 -11.90 40.88
N VAL A 32 11.15 -11.00 40.92
CA VAL A 32 10.11 -10.81 39.91
C VAL A 32 10.15 -9.38 39.39
N TRP A 33 10.30 -9.22 38.11
CA TRP A 33 10.26 -7.93 37.41
C TRP A 33 9.00 -7.88 36.55
N MET A 34 8.14 -6.90 36.78
CA MET A 34 6.90 -6.70 36.02
C MET A 34 6.98 -5.36 35.31
N PHE A 35 6.77 -5.37 34.00
CA PHE A 35 6.77 -4.18 33.17
C PHE A 35 5.34 -3.86 32.77
N THR A 36 4.96 -2.60 32.93
CA THR A 36 3.64 -2.10 32.52
C THR A 36 3.82 -0.79 31.77
N ASP A 37 3.08 -0.63 30.67
CA ASP A 37 3.04 0.63 29.92
C ASP A 37 1.86 1.44 30.43
N THR A 38 2.14 2.62 31.00
CA THR A 38 1.12 3.52 31.55
C THR A 38 0.76 4.65 30.58
N ARG A 39 1.30 4.64 29.35
CA ARG A 39 0.97 5.66 28.35
C ARG A 39 -0.47 5.50 27.89
N THR A 40 -1.13 6.62 27.66
CA THR A 40 -2.46 6.66 27.06
C THR A 40 -2.33 7.13 25.62
N GLU A 41 -2.62 6.25 24.68
CA GLU A 41 -2.66 6.57 23.24
C GLU A 41 -4.07 6.33 22.71
N GLY A 42 -4.78 7.41 22.41
CA GLY A 42 -6.14 7.34 21.86
C GLY A 42 -7.12 6.65 22.80
N LEU A 43 -7.72 5.54 22.35
CA LEU A 43 -8.67 4.73 23.13
C LEU A 43 -8.00 3.64 23.98
N LYS A 44 -6.68 3.47 23.90
CA LYS A 44 -5.92 2.51 24.73
C LYS A 44 -5.37 3.26 25.94
N SER A 45 -5.85 2.94 27.13
CA SER A 45 -5.23 3.36 28.38
C SER A 45 -4.35 2.23 28.90
N GLY A 46 -3.08 2.52 29.15
CA GLY A 46 -2.20 1.58 29.84
C GLY A 46 -2.62 1.48 31.30
N GLU A 47 -3.37 0.45 31.65
CA GLU A 47 -3.74 0.17 33.04
C GLU A 47 -2.83 -0.89 33.65
N GLU A 48 -2.47 -0.70 34.90
CA GLU A 48 -1.73 -1.69 35.67
C GLU A 48 -2.58 -2.94 35.85
N SER A 49 -1.99 -4.12 35.62
CA SER A 49 -2.68 -5.40 35.73
C SER A 49 -3.30 -5.57 37.13
N ARG A 50 -4.54 -6.05 37.19
CA ARG A 50 -5.23 -6.39 38.44
C ARG A 50 -4.44 -7.35 39.34
N TYR A 51 -3.61 -8.19 38.79
CA TYR A 51 -2.79 -9.13 39.57
C TYR A 51 -1.70 -8.40 40.35
N ILE A 52 -1.13 -7.32 39.82
CA ILE A 52 -0.19 -6.49 40.54
C ILE A 52 -0.87 -5.85 41.76
N LYS A 53 -2.09 -5.31 41.57
CA LYS A 53 -2.90 -4.77 42.68
C LYS A 53 -3.26 -5.84 43.70
N GLN A 54 -3.54 -7.07 43.26
CA GLN A 54 -3.78 -8.19 44.21
C GLN A 54 -2.54 -8.54 45.00
N LEU A 55 -1.35 -8.59 44.40
CA LEU A 55 -0.11 -8.81 45.14
C LEU A 55 0.12 -7.77 46.24
N GLU A 56 -0.13 -6.50 45.91
CA GLU A 56 0.06 -5.38 46.85
C GLU A 56 -1.02 -5.32 47.95
N TYR A 57 -2.31 -5.30 47.56
CA TYR A 57 -3.41 -5.01 48.51
C TYR A 57 -4.00 -6.27 49.13
N HIS A 58 -4.01 -7.40 48.44
CA HIS A 58 -4.58 -8.63 49.02
C HIS A 58 -3.53 -9.50 49.70
N PHE A 59 -2.34 -9.63 49.10
CA PHE A 59 -1.25 -10.42 49.69
C PHE A 59 -0.28 -9.58 50.54
N GLY A 60 -0.39 -8.27 50.54
CA GLY A 60 0.45 -7.37 51.34
C GLY A 60 1.93 -7.38 50.97
N LEU A 61 2.27 -7.74 49.73
CA LEU A 61 3.65 -7.82 49.30
C LEU A 61 4.20 -6.41 48.98
N PRO A 62 5.41 -6.08 49.49
CA PRO A 62 6.03 -4.81 49.14
C PRO A 62 6.47 -4.78 47.68
N LEU A 63 5.94 -3.84 46.93
CA LEU A 63 6.32 -3.63 45.53
C LEU A 63 7.23 -2.42 45.40
N ASN A 64 8.43 -2.62 44.87
CA ASN A 64 9.33 -1.53 44.51
C ASN A 64 8.93 -1.02 43.11
N ARG A 65 8.44 0.20 43.01
CA ARG A 65 8.05 0.84 41.76
C ARG A 65 9.13 1.77 41.26
N SER A 66 9.56 1.54 40.04
CA SER A 66 10.46 2.45 39.33
C SER A 66 9.78 2.90 38.04
N VAL A 67 9.77 4.19 37.78
CA VAL A 67 9.26 4.75 36.54
C VAL A 67 10.44 4.93 35.61
N VAL A 68 10.49 4.10 34.56
CA VAL A 68 11.43 4.34 33.45
C VAL A 68 10.81 5.41 32.56
N ARG A 69 11.30 6.63 32.66
CA ARG A 69 10.98 7.68 31.71
C ARG A 69 12.05 7.65 30.64
N PHE A 70 11.64 7.45 29.43
CA PHE A 70 12.46 7.88 28.29
C PHE A 70 12.36 9.41 28.28
N GLU A 71 13.18 10.09 29.08
CA GLU A 71 13.47 11.48 28.76
C GLU A 71 14.00 11.43 27.32
N ASN A 72 13.50 12.35 26.46
CA ASN A 72 14.08 12.55 25.15
C ASN A 72 15.59 12.62 25.34
N MET A 73 16.25 11.49 25.24
CA MET A 73 17.67 11.50 24.93
C MET A 73 17.67 12.39 23.70
N LYS A 74 18.23 13.60 23.82
CA LYS A 74 18.54 14.45 22.66
C LYS A 74 19.07 13.45 21.68
N THR A 75 18.29 13.17 20.64
CA THR A 75 18.59 12.12 19.66
C THR A 75 20.01 12.33 19.34
N ALA A 76 20.87 11.39 19.74
CA ALA A 76 22.28 11.47 19.41
C ALA A 76 22.24 11.77 17.92
N GLN A 77 22.89 12.86 17.53
CA GLN A 77 22.85 13.30 16.15
C GLN A 77 23.42 12.12 15.37
N VAL A 78 22.52 11.28 14.86
CA VAL A 78 22.91 10.05 14.19
C VAL A 78 23.41 10.51 12.85
N ASP A 79 24.70 10.33 12.60
CA ASP A 79 25.37 10.77 11.39
C ASP A 79 24.66 10.23 10.14
N ASP A 80 24.74 10.97 9.05
CA ASP A 80 24.28 10.53 7.76
C ASP A 80 25.03 9.26 7.32
N ILE A 81 24.36 8.40 6.58
CA ILE A 81 24.93 7.12 6.16
C ILE A 81 25.83 7.36 4.95
N VAL A 82 27.12 7.21 5.13
CA VAL A 82 28.11 7.35 4.05
C VAL A 82 27.94 6.22 3.04
N LYS A 83 27.84 6.56 1.76
CA LYS A 83 27.77 5.58 0.66
C LYS A 83 29.11 4.89 0.45
N THR A 84 29.06 3.59 0.24
CA THR A 84 30.20 2.79 -0.21
C THR A 84 30.12 2.52 -1.71
N ARG A 85 31.21 2.09 -2.33
CA ARG A 85 31.21 1.66 -3.74
C ARG A 85 30.25 0.48 -3.96
N ASP A 86 30.21 -0.46 -3.02
CA ASP A 86 29.30 -1.60 -3.08
C ASP A 86 27.83 -1.17 -3.04
N ASP A 87 27.49 -0.13 -2.27
CA ASP A 87 26.12 0.41 -2.25
C ASP A 87 25.74 1.02 -3.60
N VAL A 88 26.64 1.78 -4.22
CA VAL A 88 26.43 2.36 -5.56
C VAL A 88 26.30 1.26 -6.62
N ASP A 89 27.17 0.24 -6.58
CA ASP A 89 27.11 -0.90 -7.51
C ASP A 89 25.79 -1.67 -7.34
N LYS A 90 25.29 -1.79 -6.11
CA LYS A 90 23.99 -2.42 -5.84
C LYS A 90 22.84 -1.58 -6.37
N ILE A 91 22.85 -0.26 -6.20
CA ILE A 91 21.84 0.64 -6.78
C ILE A 91 21.80 0.49 -8.29
N ARG A 92 22.93 0.48 -8.98
CA ARG A 92 23.01 0.33 -10.46
C ARG A 92 22.43 -0.99 -10.95
N ARG A 93 22.54 -2.07 -10.16
CA ARG A 93 21.99 -3.39 -10.50
C ARG A 93 20.52 -3.52 -10.12
N THR A 94 20.01 -2.70 -9.22
CA THR A 94 18.63 -2.74 -8.75
C THR A 94 17.70 -2.21 -9.84
N VAL A 95 16.60 -2.92 -10.08
CA VAL A 95 15.53 -2.42 -10.97
C VAL A 95 14.61 -1.53 -10.12
N LEU A 96 14.63 -0.24 -10.37
CA LEU A 96 13.84 0.75 -9.63
C LEU A 96 12.38 0.73 -10.07
N SER A 97 11.48 1.15 -9.21
CA SER A 97 10.08 1.44 -9.51
C SER A 97 9.74 2.86 -9.08
N ALA A 98 8.56 3.35 -9.46
CA ALA A 98 8.04 4.62 -8.97
C ALA A 98 8.07 4.69 -7.44
N THR A 99 7.63 3.62 -6.76
CA THR A 99 7.64 3.54 -5.29
C THR A 99 9.05 3.57 -4.71
N THR A 100 9.99 2.84 -5.33
CA THR A 100 11.39 2.81 -4.88
C THR A 100 12.04 4.20 -5.00
N LEU A 101 11.78 4.89 -6.12
CA LEU A 101 12.24 6.26 -6.32
C LEU A 101 11.58 7.23 -5.33
N GLN A 102 10.27 7.11 -5.11
CA GLN A 102 9.56 7.91 -4.10
C GLN A 102 10.11 7.70 -2.68
N ASN A 103 10.54 6.49 -2.34
CA ASN A 103 11.19 6.23 -1.05
C ASN A 103 12.52 6.96 -0.93
N TYR A 104 13.34 7.02 -2.00
CA TYR A 104 14.57 7.81 -2.03
C TYR A 104 14.29 9.30 -1.85
N LEU A 105 13.36 9.83 -2.63
CA LEU A 105 12.96 11.24 -2.59
C LEU A 105 12.35 11.66 -1.25
N ALA A 106 11.65 10.76 -0.57
CA ALA A 106 11.06 11.03 0.75
C ALA A 106 12.11 10.94 1.87
N CYS A 107 13.00 9.97 1.81
CA CYS A 107 14.07 9.77 2.78
C CYS A 107 15.14 8.84 2.20
N PRO A 108 16.31 9.36 1.78
CA PRO A 108 17.42 8.53 1.28
C PRO A 108 17.81 7.39 2.22
N ALA A 109 17.76 7.60 3.56
CA ALA A 109 18.04 6.54 4.52
C ALA A 109 16.98 5.41 4.49
N LYS A 110 15.70 5.72 4.25
CA LYS A 110 14.64 4.70 4.07
C LYS A 110 14.94 3.85 2.83
N PHE A 111 15.32 4.48 1.74
CA PHE A 111 15.75 3.78 0.53
C PHE A 111 16.95 2.88 0.79
N TYR A 112 17.97 3.38 1.52
CA TYR A 112 19.13 2.60 1.88
C TYR A 112 18.78 1.34 2.65
N TYR A 113 18.01 1.45 3.73
CA TYR A 113 17.64 0.28 4.52
C TYR A 113 16.77 -0.69 3.74
N GLY A 114 15.71 -0.22 3.09
CA GLY A 114 14.74 -1.08 2.41
C GLY A 114 15.22 -1.61 1.07
N THR A 115 15.98 -0.81 0.29
CA THR A 115 16.35 -1.19 -1.10
C THR A 115 17.82 -1.65 -1.18
N VAL A 116 18.77 -0.89 -0.59
CA VAL A 116 20.19 -1.24 -0.69
C VAL A 116 20.53 -2.37 0.28
N LYS A 117 20.04 -2.32 1.52
CA LYS A 117 20.28 -3.37 2.54
C LYS A 117 19.22 -4.45 2.57
N GLU A 118 18.11 -4.28 1.85
CA GLU A 118 16.99 -5.25 1.75
C GLU A 118 16.43 -5.66 3.12
N LEU A 119 16.49 -4.74 4.10
CA LEU A 119 15.88 -4.97 5.40
C LEU A 119 14.36 -4.97 5.25
N LYS A 120 13.73 -5.89 5.94
CA LYS A 120 12.26 -5.98 6.03
C LYS A 120 11.85 -5.75 7.48
N ALA A 121 10.70 -5.09 7.68
CA ALA A 121 10.05 -5.08 8.97
C ALA A 121 9.59 -6.50 9.33
N GLU A 122 9.51 -6.80 10.61
CA GLU A 122 8.82 -8.01 11.06
C GLU A 122 7.34 -7.89 10.71
N GLU A 123 6.79 -8.93 10.09
CA GLU A 123 5.37 -8.99 9.77
C GLU A 123 4.58 -9.21 11.08
N GLU A 124 3.87 -8.18 11.52
CA GLU A 124 2.91 -8.33 12.60
C GLU A 124 1.64 -9.01 12.07
N VAL A 125 1.13 -9.99 12.82
CA VAL A 125 -0.16 -10.62 12.49
C VAL A 125 -1.27 -9.58 12.65
N ALA A 126 -1.81 -9.13 11.53
CA ALA A 126 -2.88 -8.16 11.51
C ALA A 126 -4.25 -8.85 11.69
N GLU A 127 -5.05 -8.41 12.67
CA GLU A 127 -6.43 -8.87 12.87
C GLU A 127 -7.43 -8.18 11.92
N SER A 128 -7.06 -7.04 11.36
CA SER A 128 -7.90 -6.25 10.46
C SER A 128 -7.07 -5.62 9.35
N LEU A 129 -7.71 -5.43 8.19
CA LEU A 129 -7.08 -4.76 7.06
C LEU A 129 -6.60 -3.36 7.42
N ASP A 130 -5.35 -3.07 7.12
CA ASP A 130 -4.81 -1.73 7.06
C ASP A 130 -5.12 -1.06 5.70
N TYR A 131 -4.63 0.17 5.50
CA TYR A 131 -4.86 0.90 4.26
C TYR A 131 -4.18 0.28 3.04
N GLY A 132 -3.02 -0.36 3.21
CA GLY A 132 -2.30 -1.04 2.14
C GLY A 132 -3.04 -2.29 1.69
N MET A 133 -3.37 -3.17 2.64
CA MET A 133 -4.14 -4.39 2.41
C MET A 133 -5.52 -4.09 1.81
N PHE A 134 -6.19 -3.00 2.25
CA PHE A 134 -7.42 -2.52 1.63
C PHE A 134 -7.24 -2.25 0.13
N GLY A 135 -6.15 -1.57 -0.24
CA GLY A 135 -5.77 -1.33 -1.62
C GLY A 135 -5.60 -2.64 -2.39
N THR A 136 -4.80 -3.57 -1.85
CA THR A 136 -4.55 -4.88 -2.45
C THR A 136 -5.86 -5.62 -2.76
N VAL A 137 -6.76 -5.75 -1.78
CA VAL A 137 -8.06 -6.45 -1.97
C VAL A 137 -8.92 -5.75 -3.03
N TYR A 138 -8.93 -4.42 -3.07
CA TYR A 138 -9.66 -3.68 -4.09
C TYR A 138 -9.08 -3.92 -5.50
N HIS A 139 -7.76 -3.81 -5.68
CA HIS A 139 -7.08 -4.06 -6.96
C HIS A 139 -7.30 -5.49 -7.45
N GLU A 140 -7.11 -6.50 -6.58
CA GLU A 140 -7.33 -7.89 -6.91
C GLU A 140 -8.79 -8.18 -7.31
N THR A 141 -9.77 -7.53 -6.65
CA THR A 141 -11.18 -7.64 -7.03
C THR A 141 -11.43 -7.05 -8.43
N MET A 142 -10.87 -5.88 -8.72
CA MET A 142 -10.98 -5.26 -10.03
C MET A 142 -10.26 -6.08 -11.11
N ARG A 143 -9.07 -6.60 -10.82
CA ARG A 143 -8.33 -7.51 -11.69
C ARG A 143 -9.16 -8.74 -12.03
N ALA A 144 -9.77 -9.39 -11.04
CA ALA A 144 -10.61 -10.57 -11.24
C ALA A 144 -11.82 -10.26 -12.13
N LEU A 145 -12.54 -9.18 -11.85
CA LEU A 145 -13.71 -8.73 -12.64
C LEU A 145 -13.37 -8.53 -14.11
N TYR A 146 -12.21 -7.92 -14.40
CA TYR A 146 -11.81 -7.67 -15.80
C TYR A 146 -11.05 -8.84 -16.42
N THR A 147 -10.76 -9.92 -15.66
CA THR A 147 -10.11 -11.10 -16.22
C THR A 147 -11.14 -12.09 -16.79
N SER A 148 -12.06 -12.60 -15.98
CA SER A 148 -13.09 -13.53 -16.41
C SER A 148 -14.11 -13.79 -15.30
N GLU A 149 -15.23 -14.47 -15.64
CA GLU A 149 -16.18 -14.94 -14.62
C GLU A 149 -15.54 -15.95 -13.67
N ASP A 150 -14.67 -16.84 -14.20
CA ASP A 150 -14.02 -17.86 -13.37
C ASP A 150 -13.05 -17.25 -12.36
N ALA A 151 -12.40 -16.13 -12.71
CA ALA A 151 -11.52 -15.41 -11.79
C ALA A 151 -12.27 -14.81 -10.58
N MET A 152 -13.59 -14.67 -10.70
CA MET A 152 -14.46 -14.23 -9.60
C MET A 152 -14.89 -15.36 -8.65
N ALA A 153 -14.48 -16.60 -8.89
CA ALA A 153 -14.69 -17.69 -7.95
C ALA A 153 -13.96 -17.44 -6.63
N GLU A 154 -14.53 -17.91 -5.51
CA GLU A 154 -14.01 -17.66 -4.17
C GLU A 154 -12.66 -18.33 -3.90
N ASP A 155 -12.39 -19.44 -4.57
CA ASP A 155 -11.17 -20.25 -4.48
C ASP A 155 -10.11 -19.88 -5.52
N PHE A 156 -10.38 -18.90 -6.38
CA PHE A 156 -9.43 -18.41 -7.37
C PHE A 156 -8.58 -17.27 -6.80
N TYR A 157 -7.27 -17.39 -6.89
CA TYR A 157 -6.30 -16.37 -6.49
C TYR A 157 -5.25 -16.22 -7.58
N PHE A 158 -4.80 -14.98 -7.81
CA PHE A 158 -3.68 -14.73 -8.70
C PHE A 158 -2.36 -15.04 -7.98
N ASP A 159 -1.43 -15.68 -8.66
CA ASP A 159 -0.10 -15.90 -8.12
C ASP A 159 0.75 -14.62 -8.24
N HIS A 160 1.13 -14.05 -7.10
CA HIS A 160 1.98 -12.87 -7.06
C HIS A 160 3.46 -13.17 -7.39
N LYS A 161 3.86 -14.43 -7.47
CA LYS A 161 5.24 -14.83 -7.74
C LYS A 161 5.57 -14.92 -9.23
N GLY A 162 4.60 -14.78 -10.11
CA GLY A 162 4.81 -14.64 -11.55
C GLY A 162 5.36 -15.87 -12.30
N GLU A 163 5.59 -16.99 -11.61
CA GLU A 163 6.22 -18.17 -12.22
C GLU A 163 5.23 -19.24 -12.71
N ASN A 164 3.98 -19.19 -12.28
CA ASN A 164 2.95 -20.14 -12.66
C ASN A 164 1.56 -19.50 -12.71
N GLU A 165 1.37 -18.45 -13.51
CA GLU A 165 0.02 -18.17 -13.98
C GLU A 165 -0.41 -19.34 -14.87
N LYS A 166 -0.77 -20.44 -14.28
CA LYS A 166 -1.79 -21.29 -14.88
C LYS A 166 -3.05 -20.47 -14.88
N VAL A 167 -3.15 -19.59 -15.88
CA VAL A 167 -4.40 -18.93 -16.20
C VAL A 167 -5.36 -20.05 -16.57
N LEU A 168 -6.04 -20.60 -15.57
CA LEU A 168 -7.09 -21.60 -15.73
C LEU A 168 -8.27 -21.04 -16.52
N THR A 169 -8.25 -19.73 -16.79
CA THR A 169 -9.33 -19.00 -17.42
C THR A 169 -8.82 -18.28 -18.67
N LYS A 170 -9.60 -18.31 -19.73
CA LYS A 170 -9.32 -17.50 -20.91
C LYS A 170 -9.69 -16.04 -20.59
N PRO A 171 -8.72 -15.11 -20.55
CA PRO A 171 -9.00 -13.72 -20.23
C PRO A 171 -9.97 -13.09 -21.23
N LEU A 172 -10.92 -12.32 -20.75
CA LEU A 172 -11.82 -11.54 -21.59
C LEU A 172 -11.03 -10.49 -22.36
N ARG A 173 -11.26 -10.43 -23.67
CA ARG A 173 -10.68 -9.38 -24.51
C ARG A 173 -11.54 -8.11 -24.50
N TYR A 174 -12.84 -8.27 -24.48
CA TYR A 174 -13.79 -7.16 -24.48
C TYR A 174 -14.65 -7.19 -23.24
N ILE A 175 -14.80 -6.05 -22.63
CA ILE A 175 -15.75 -5.81 -21.54
C ILE A 175 -16.93 -5.06 -22.13
N THR A 176 -18.07 -5.75 -22.18
CA THR A 176 -19.30 -5.19 -22.73
C THR A 176 -20.14 -4.52 -21.65
N ARG A 177 -21.06 -3.65 -22.05
CA ARG A 177 -22.08 -3.07 -21.19
C ARG A 177 -22.86 -4.14 -20.40
N ASP A 178 -23.31 -5.18 -21.10
CA ASP A 178 -24.10 -6.26 -20.47
C ASP A 178 -23.28 -7.04 -19.44
N TYR A 179 -21.99 -7.22 -19.69
CA TYR A 179 -21.09 -7.86 -18.74
C TYR A 179 -20.98 -7.04 -17.45
N ILE A 180 -20.78 -5.73 -17.55
CA ILE A 180 -20.70 -4.83 -16.39
C ILE A 180 -22.03 -4.84 -15.62
N LEU A 181 -23.15 -4.70 -16.31
CA LEU A 181 -24.47 -4.72 -15.68
C LEU A 181 -24.72 -6.05 -14.97
N SER A 182 -24.35 -7.18 -15.59
CA SER A 182 -24.48 -8.50 -14.96
C SER A 182 -23.75 -8.63 -13.62
N TRP A 183 -22.58 -8.00 -13.49
CA TRP A 183 -21.83 -7.99 -12.21
C TRP A 183 -22.39 -6.98 -11.21
N MET A 184 -22.95 -5.87 -11.68
CA MET A 184 -23.64 -4.93 -10.80
C MET A 184 -24.90 -5.54 -10.17
N ASP A 185 -25.57 -6.46 -10.86
CA ASP A 185 -26.70 -7.22 -10.32
C ASP A 185 -26.27 -8.34 -9.37
N ARG A 186 -25.11 -8.93 -9.59
CA ARG A 186 -24.54 -10.04 -8.78
C ARG A 186 -23.70 -9.55 -7.60
N LYS A 187 -24.13 -8.51 -6.87
CA LYS A 187 -23.39 -7.91 -5.74
C LYS A 187 -22.94 -8.91 -4.68
N ASP A 188 -23.77 -9.93 -4.41
CA ASP A 188 -23.41 -10.94 -3.41
C ASP A 188 -22.27 -11.84 -3.87
N ALA A 189 -22.14 -12.11 -5.17
CA ALA A 189 -20.99 -12.85 -5.69
C ALA A 189 -19.71 -12.00 -5.55
N VAL A 190 -19.78 -10.71 -5.88
CA VAL A 190 -18.64 -9.79 -5.66
C VAL A 190 -18.28 -9.69 -4.17
N ARG A 191 -19.28 -9.61 -3.28
CA ARG A 191 -19.05 -9.60 -1.83
C ARG A 191 -18.34 -10.87 -1.34
N ARG A 192 -18.74 -12.06 -1.84
CA ARG A 192 -18.06 -13.31 -1.50
C ARG A 192 -16.62 -13.34 -1.97
N LYS A 193 -16.36 -12.86 -3.19
CA LYS A 193 -14.98 -12.72 -3.71
C LYS A 193 -14.13 -11.80 -2.83
N ILE A 194 -14.63 -10.63 -2.44
CA ILE A 194 -13.93 -9.71 -1.54
C ILE A 194 -13.62 -10.40 -0.21
N LYS A 195 -14.59 -11.12 0.38
CA LYS A 195 -14.37 -11.87 1.62
C LYS A 195 -13.28 -12.92 1.47
N SER A 196 -13.27 -13.69 0.36
CA SER A 196 -12.23 -14.69 0.13
C SER A 196 -10.84 -14.06 0.03
N LEU A 197 -10.71 -12.91 -0.63
CA LEU A 197 -9.47 -12.16 -0.71
C LEU A 197 -9.01 -11.64 0.67
N ILE A 198 -9.94 -11.15 1.50
CA ILE A 198 -9.62 -10.73 2.89
C ILE A 198 -9.15 -11.93 3.73
N ILE A 199 -9.79 -13.07 3.61
CA ILE A 199 -9.40 -14.31 4.31
C ILE A 199 -7.98 -14.70 3.91
N ASN A 200 -7.66 -14.64 2.61
CA ASN A 200 -6.33 -14.97 2.10
C ASN A 200 -5.27 -13.96 2.57
N GLU A 201 -5.56 -12.66 2.50
CA GLU A 201 -4.62 -11.59 2.87
C GLU A 201 -4.26 -11.62 4.35
N LEU A 202 -5.23 -11.90 5.22
CA LEU A 202 -5.06 -11.91 6.68
C LEU A 202 -4.87 -13.32 7.26
N ASN A 203 -4.84 -14.38 6.44
CA ASN A 203 -4.81 -15.78 6.89
C ASN A 203 -5.91 -16.10 7.92
N LEU A 204 -7.13 -15.61 7.68
CA LEU A 204 -8.27 -15.83 8.56
C LEU A 204 -9.03 -17.11 8.19
N VAL A 205 -9.82 -17.63 9.14
CA VAL A 205 -10.82 -18.68 8.88
C VAL A 205 -12.13 -18.08 8.39
N GLU A 206 -12.50 -16.91 8.92
CA GLU A 206 -13.76 -16.25 8.64
C GLU A 206 -13.63 -14.72 8.76
N VAL A 207 -14.36 -13.99 7.94
CA VAL A 207 -14.44 -12.52 8.02
C VAL A 207 -15.45 -12.11 9.09
N THR A 208 -14.99 -11.46 10.15
CA THR A 208 -15.83 -11.02 11.27
C THR A 208 -15.53 -9.57 11.67
N GLY A 209 -16.35 -9.02 12.56
CA GLY A 209 -16.11 -7.73 13.19
C GLY A 209 -15.91 -6.58 12.20
N ARG A 210 -14.83 -5.82 12.35
CA ARG A 210 -14.49 -4.67 11.51
C ARG A 210 -14.33 -5.04 10.04
N ASN A 211 -13.80 -6.22 9.75
CA ASN A 211 -13.55 -6.67 8.37
C ASN A 211 -14.85 -6.85 7.57
N LEU A 212 -16.01 -7.09 8.21
CA LEU A 212 -17.31 -7.07 7.54
C LEU A 212 -17.66 -5.67 7.00
N VAL A 213 -17.41 -4.64 7.79
CA VAL A 213 -17.64 -3.24 7.38
C VAL A 213 -16.71 -2.89 6.22
N VAL A 214 -15.43 -3.27 6.33
CA VAL A 214 -14.43 -3.05 5.26
C VAL A 214 -14.85 -3.75 3.97
N THR A 215 -15.37 -4.98 4.05
CA THR A 215 -15.93 -5.71 2.89
C THR A 215 -17.00 -4.88 2.17
N ASP A 216 -17.94 -4.30 2.92
CA ASP A 216 -19.03 -3.50 2.33
C ASP A 216 -18.52 -2.16 1.75
N VAL A 217 -17.47 -1.59 2.34
CA VAL A 217 -16.82 -0.39 1.80
C VAL A 217 -16.14 -0.70 0.48
N ILE A 218 -15.34 -1.79 0.40
CA ILE A 218 -14.69 -2.22 -0.84
C ILE A 218 -15.75 -2.51 -1.91
N LEU A 219 -16.82 -3.23 -1.56
CA LEU A 219 -17.91 -3.51 -2.48
C LEU A 219 -18.52 -2.24 -3.07
N LYS A 220 -18.74 -1.21 -2.25
CA LYS A 220 -19.25 0.10 -2.72
C LYS A 220 -18.29 0.74 -3.74
N TYR A 221 -16.99 0.69 -3.50
CA TYR A 221 -16.01 1.23 -4.44
C TYR A 221 -15.98 0.43 -5.74
N VAL A 222 -15.99 -0.90 -5.67
CA VAL A 222 -16.05 -1.77 -6.85
C VAL A 222 -17.29 -1.46 -7.69
N MET A 223 -18.48 -1.42 -7.06
CA MET A 223 -19.74 -1.10 -7.76
C MET A 223 -19.70 0.30 -8.38
N LYS A 224 -19.10 1.27 -7.70
CA LYS A 224 -18.98 2.64 -8.22
C LYS A 224 -18.00 2.72 -9.39
N THR A 225 -16.91 1.94 -9.36
CA THR A 225 -15.97 1.84 -10.47
C THR A 225 -16.65 1.24 -11.72
N LEU A 226 -17.41 0.16 -11.56
CA LEU A 226 -18.20 -0.42 -12.64
C LEU A 226 -19.22 0.60 -13.22
N GLN A 227 -19.88 1.36 -12.35
CA GLN A 227 -20.78 2.42 -12.79
C GLN A 227 -20.04 3.49 -13.60
N ARG A 228 -18.81 3.88 -13.19
CA ARG A 228 -18.00 4.85 -13.93
C ARG A 228 -17.58 4.34 -15.31
N ASP A 229 -17.25 3.05 -15.40
CA ASP A 229 -16.94 2.45 -16.71
C ASP A 229 -18.20 2.42 -17.63
N LEU A 230 -19.41 2.20 -17.09
CA LEU A 230 -20.65 2.36 -17.87
C LEU A 230 -20.85 3.79 -18.35
N GLU A 231 -20.67 4.78 -17.48
CA GLU A 231 -20.76 6.20 -17.83
C GLU A 231 -19.75 6.58 -18.93
N LEU A 232 -18.54 5.99 -18.89
CA LEU A 232 -17.53 6.19 -19.93
C LEU A 232 -17.94 5.55 -21.26
N LEU A 233 -18.53 4.34 -21.26
CA LEU A 233 -19.08 3.73 -22.48
C LEU A 233 -20.14 4.63 -23.13
N ASP A 234 -20.99 5.26 -22.31
CA ASP A 234 -21.99 6.22 -22.80
C ASP A 234 -21.33 7.48 -23.40
N GLN A 235 -20.32 8.04 -22.73
CA GLN A 235 -19.60 9.23 -23.18
C GLN A 235 -18.83 8.99 -24.48
N GLU A 236 -18.19 7.83 -24.61
CA GLU A 236 -17.42 7.44 -25.79
C GLU A 236 -18.32 6.90 -26.92
N GLY A 237 -19.62 6.66 -26.67
CA GLY A 237 -20.57 6.18 -27.66
C GLY A 237 -20.29 4.76 -28.14
N VAL A 238 -19.79 3.88 -27.26
CA VAL A 238 -19.42 2.50 -27.56
C VAL A 238 -20.09 1.53 -26.59
N ASP A 239 -20.31 0.29 -27.01
CA ASP A 239 -20.94 -0.76 -26.20
C ASP A 239 -19.94 -1.63 -25.43
N SER A 240 -18.66 -1.50 -25.75
CA SER A 240 -17.59 -2.26 -25.10
C SER A 240 -16.24 -1.55 -25.22
N PHE A 241 -15.32 -1.89 -24.34
CA PHE A 241 -13.91 -1.53 -24.48
C PHE A 241 -13.03 -2.79 -24.51
N GLU A 242 -11.90 -2.68 -25.22
CA GLU A 242 -10.91 -3.75 -25.30
C GLU A 242 -10.00 -3.67 -24.07
N VAL A 243 -9.81 -4.78 -23.35
CA VAL A 243 -8.78 -4.90 -22.31
C VAL A 243 -7.52 -5.44 -22.95
N LEU A 244 -6.53 -4.57 -23.11
CA LEU A 244 -5.24 -4.88 -23.69
C LEU A 244 -4.35 -5.67 -22.71
N GLY A 245 -4.47 -5.37 -21.40
CA GLY A 245 -3.73 -6.06 -20.37
C GLY A 245 -4.20 -5.70 -18.96
N ARG A 246 -3.81 -6.53 -17.98
CA ARG A 246 -4.08 -6.38 -16.54
C ARG A 246 -2.80 -6.68 -15.81
N GLU A 247 -2.46 -5.89 -14.80
CA GLU A 247 -1.18 -6.00 -14.09
C GLU A 247 0.00 -6.11 -15.07
N VAL A 248 -0.02 -5.21 -16.08
CA VAL A 248 0.96 -5.27 -17.17
C VAL A 248 2.31 -4.84 -16.65
N ARG A 249 3.24 -5.80 -16.62
CA ARG A 249 4.64 -5.50 -16.27
C ARG A 249 5.30 -4.79 -17.44
N VAL A 250 5.85 -3.61 -17.16
CA VAL A 250 6.63 -2.81 -18.10
C VAL A 250 8.02 -2.59 -17.53
N GLU A 251 9.03 -2.67 -18.39
CA GLU A 251 10.44 -2.50 -18.03
C GLU A 251 11.16 -1.67 -19.10
N GLY A 252 12.18 -0.94 -18.69
CA GLY A 252 13.01 -0.15 -19.57
C GLY A 252 14.20 0.45 -18.83
N GLU A 253 14.96 1.28 -19.54
CA GLU A 253 16.17 1.90 -19.02
C GLU A 253 16.13 3.41 -19.26
N PHE A 254 16.43 4.20 -18.22
CA PHE A 254 16.57 5.63 -18.28
C PHE A 254 17.93 6.03 -17.70
N CYS A 255 18.76 6.74 -18.47
CA CYS A 255 20.10 7.17 -18.08
C CYS A 255 20.97 6.05 -17.46
N GLY A 256 20.93 4.85 -18.04
CA GLY A 256 21.68 3.68 -17.54
C GLY A 256 21.09 2.98 -16.32
N GLN A 257 19.94 3.45 -15.81
CA GLN A 257 19.23 2.84 -14.70
C GLN A 257 18.01 2.08 -15.20
N LYS A 258 17.87 0.83 -14.75
CA LYS A 258 16.71 -0.01 -15.08
C LYS A 258 15.52 0.36 -14.22
N PHE A 259 14.36 0.47 -14.86
CA PHE A 259 13.08 0.72 -14.21
C PHE A 259 12.07 -0.37 -14.56
N LYS A 260 11.12 -0.58 -13.66
CA LYS A 260 9.94 -1.44 -13.86
C LYS A 260 8.69 -0.75 -13.34
N GLY A 261 7.56 -1.14 -13.90
CA GLY A 261 6.24 -0.74 -13.43
C GLY A 261 5.24 -1.87 -13.62
N PHE A 262 4.12 -1.77 -12.90
CA PHE A 262 2.97 -2.63 -13.08
C PHE A 262 1.77 -1.72 -13.31
N ILE A 263 1.14 -1.86 -14.48
CA ILE A 263 -0.04 -1.08 -14.87
C ILE A 263 -1.26 -1.91 -14.52
N ASP A 264 -2.10 -1.41 -13.62
CA ASP A 264 -3.28 -2.12 -13.11
C ASP A 264 -4.19 -2.61 -14.25
N ARG A 265 -4.53 -1.70 -15.19
CA ARG A 265 -5.30 -2.02 -16.38
C ARG A 265 -4.83 -1.20 -17.59
N LEU A 266 -4.63 -1.87 -18.68
CA LEU A 266 -4.40 -1.27 -20.00
C LEU A 266 -5.61 -1.57 -20.86
N ASP A 267 -6.32 -0.55 -21.33
CA ASP A 267 -7.55 -0.72 -22.12
C ASP A 267 -7.65 0.25 -23.29
N SER A 268 -8.68 0.08 -24.11
CA SER A 268 -8.93 0.91 -25.29
C SER A 268 -10.41 1.00 -25.59
N PHE A 269 -10.94 2.21 -25.73
CA PHE A 269 -12.30 2.46 -26.19
C PHE A 269 -12.36 2.59 -27.71
N HIS A 270 -11.31 3.10 -28.33
CA HIS A 270 -11.24 3.30 -29.78
C HIS A 270 -9.96 2.72 -30.37
N GLN A 271 -10.05 2.25 -31.61
CA GLN A 271 -8.89 1.73 -32.34
C GLN A 271 -7.80 2.83 -32.43
N GLY A 272 -6.55 2.45 -32.23
CA GLY A 272 -5.41 3.38 -32.29
C GLY A 272 -5.18 4.16 -30.99
N GLN A 273 -5.93 3.89 -29.92
CA GLN A 273 -5.76 4.47 -28.60
C GLN A 273 -5.45 3.39 -27.57
N ALA A 274 -4.78 3.77 -26.51
CA ALA A 274 -4.58 2.94 -25.32
C ALA A 274 -4.66 3.82 -24.07
N ARG A 275 -5.33 3.31 -23.05
CA ARG A 275 -5.48 4.00 -21.78
C ARG A 275 -4.78 3.22 -20.66
N VAL A 276 -3.85 3.89 -20.01
CA VAL A 276 -3.21 3.40 -18.77
C VAL A 276 -4.12 3.79 -17.62
N VAL A 277 -4.64 2.80 -16.93
CA VAL A 277 -5.53 2.97 -15.78
C VAL A 277 -4.81 2.54 -14.51
N ASP A 278 -4.90 3.39 -13.50
CA ASP A 278 -4.35 3.16 -12.17
C ASP A 278 -5.44 3.40 -11.12
N TYR A 279 -5.59 2.45 -10.19
CA TYR A 279 -6.56 2.52 -9.11
C TYR A 279 -5.89 3.07 -7.85
N LYS A 280 -6.45 4.12 -7.26
CA LYS A 280 -5.91 4.73 -6.04
C LYS A 280 -6.92 4.72 -4.91
N THR A 281 -6.57 4.03 -3.84
CA THR A 281 -7.36 4.02 -2.59
C THR A 281 -6.93 5.11 -1.62
N GLY A 282 -5.74 5.69 -1.81
CA GLY A 282 -5.21 6.81 -1.04
C GLY A 282 -5.62 8.19 -1.58
N LYS A 283 -5.03 9.22 -0.96
CA LYS A 283 -5.21 10.61 -1.38
C LYS A 283 -4.54 10.85 -2.72
N VAL A 284 -5.26 11.48 -3.64
CA VAL A 284 -4.78 12.01 -4.91
C VAL A 284 -4.74 13.53 -4.80
N LEU A 285 -3.63 14.15 -5.17
CA LEU A 285 -3.46 15.60 -5.14
C LEU A 285 -4.01 16.23 -6.42
N ASP A 286 -4.34 17.51 -6.36
CA ASP A 286 -4.74 18.24 -7.57
C ASP A 286 -3.57 18.38 -8.57
N ASP A 287 -2.35 18.52 -8.07
CA ASP A 287 -1.13 18.56 -8.88
C ASP A 287 -0.79 17.22 -9.56
N ASP A 288 -1.33 16.10 -9.06
CA ASP A 288 -1.19 14.80 -9.72
C ASP A 288 -2.03 14.71 -11.02
N GLU A 289 -3.10 15.50 -11.13
CA GLU A 289 -4.10 15.35 -12.19
C GLU A 289 -4.21 16.55 -13.13
N ASN A 290 -3.76 17.74 -12.71
CA ASN A 290 -3.96 18.98 -13.46
C ASN A 290 -2.64 19.54 -14.00
N ILE A 291 -1.92 18.72 -14.76
CA ILE A 291 -0.63 19.11 -15.38
C ILE A 291 -0.90 19.90 -16.65
N THR A 292 -0.37 21.12 -16.71
CA THR A 292 -0.43 22.03 -17.86
C THR A 292 0.97 22.52 -18.21
N ASP A 293 1.16 23.10 -19.39
CA ASP A 293 2.46 23.69 -19.75
C ASP A 293 2.89 24.81 -18.79
N GLY A 294 1.92 25.52 -18.21
CA GLY A 294 2.19 26.62 -17.29
C GLY A 294 2.62 26.21 -15.89
N ASN A 295 2.28 25.00 -15.42
CA ASN A 295 2.62 24.51 -14.08
C ASN A 295 3.54 23.28 -14.08
N ALA A 296 3.88 22.75 -15.25
CA ALA A 296 4.68 21.52 -15.40
C ALA A 296 6.02 21.58 -14.67
N GLU A 297 6.74 22.69 -14.79
CA GLU A 297 8.03 22.91 -14.09
C GLU A 297 7.85 22.93 -12.58
N ALA A 298 6.83 23.65 -12.06
CA ALA A 298 6.56 23.75 -10.63
C ALA A 298 6.16 22.39 -10.03
N ILE A 299 5.37 21.59 -10.77
CA ILE A 299 4.99 20.25 -10.35
C ILE A 299 6.23 19.33 -10.35
N ALA A 300 7.07 19.40 -11.38
CA ALA A 300 8.34 18.66 -11.41
C ALA A 300 9.25 19.06 -10.23
N ASP A 301 9.37 20.36 -9.92
CA ASP A 301 10.11 20.81 -8.73
C ASP A 301 9.54 20.20 -7.45
N SER A 302 8.21 20.18 -7.29
CA SER A 302 7.55 19.60 -6.12
C SER A 302 7.77 18.09 -5.99
N ILE A 303 7.89 17.36 -7.11
CA ILE A 303 8.19 15.92 -7.11
C ILE A 303 9.59 15.66 -6.55
N PHE A 304 10.58 16.47 -6.89
CA PHE A 304 11.99 16.23 -6.54
C PHE A 304 12.49 17.08 -5.36
N ALA A 305 11.71 18.04 -4.86
CA ALA A 305 12.11 18.85 -3.72
C ALA A 305 12.29 18.03 -2.43
N GLU A 306 13.22 18.46 -1.58
CA GLU A 306 13.38 17.93 -0.23
C GLU A 306 12.21 18.38 0.67
N ASP A 307 11.85 17.57 1.66
CA ASP A 307 10.89 17.88 2.73
C ASP A 307 9.50 18.39 2.29
N VAL A 308 9.01 17.93 1.14
CA VAL A 308 7.67 18.29 0.65
C VAL A 308 6.60 17.42 1.31
N LYS A 309 5.67 18.07 1.99
CA LYS A 309 4.58 17.41 2.73
C LYS A 309 3.63 16.64 1.82
N ASP A 310 3.24 17.22 0.69
CA ASP A 310 2.30 16.66 -0.27
C ASP A 310 2.99 16.58 -1.65
N ARG A 311 3.74 15.50 -1.87
CA ARG A 311 4.47 15.25 -3.12
C ARG A 311 3.53 14.68 -4.18
N PRO A 312 3.51 15.17 -5.44
CA PRO A 312 2.75 14.61 -6.55
C PRO A 312 3.30 13.23 -6.98
N LYS A 313 2.90 12.18 -6.27
CA LYS A 313 3.44 10.83 -6.44
C LYS A 313 2.87 10.12 -7.66
N ILE A 314 1.62 10.41 -8.01
CA ILE A 314 0.91 9.79 -9.12
C ILE A 314 1.42 10.36 -10.44
N ALA A 315 1.69 11.68 -10.50
CA ALA A 315 2.32 12.31 -11.64
C ALA A 315 3.68 11.66 -11.97
N LEU A 316 4.53 11.41 -10.96
CA LEU A 316 5.79 10.70 -11.15
C LEU A 316 5.57 9.23 -11.60
N GLN A 317 4.57 8.56 -11.05
CA GLN A 317 4.25 7.19 -11.42
C GLN A 317 3.82 7.09 -12.88
N PHE A 318 2.93 7.97 -13.35
CA PHE A 318 2.52 8.00 -14.75
C PHE A 318 3.64 8.43 -15.70
N PHE A 319 4.52 9.35 -15.29
CA PHE A 319 5.73 9.64 -16.05
C PHE A 319 6.55 8.38 -16.31
N ILE A 320 6.80 7.58 -15.27
CA ILE A 320 7.55 6.33 -15.40
C ILE A 320 6.78 5.31 -16.26
N TYR A 321 5.46 5.19 -16.10
CA TYR A 321 4.66 4.29 -16.90
C TYR A 321 4.68 4.67 -18.37
N ASP A 322 4.48 5.93 -18.72
CA ASP A 322 4.51 6.44 -20.09
C ASP A 322 5.86 6.19 -20.74
N PHE A 323 6.94 6.46 -19.99
CA PHE A 323 8.28 6.19 -20.47
C PHE A 323 8.49 4.70 -20.79
N LEU A 324 8.06 3.80 -19.89
CA LEU A 324 8.27 2.36 -20.03
C LEU A 324 7.34 1.70 -21.05
N VAL A 325 6.11 2.19 -21.17
CA VAL A 325 5.07 1.53 -21.98
C VAL A 325 5.13 1.87 -23.46
N LYS A 326 5.78 2.97 -23.84
CA LYS A 326 5.84 3.45 -25.23
C LYS A 326 6.29 2.37 -26.24
N GLU A 327 7.28 1.58 -25.85
CA GLU A 327 7.84 0.52 -26.69
C GLU A 327 7.14 -0.85 -26.47
N HIS A 328 6.18 -0.92 -25.55
CA HIS A 328 5.48 -2.16 -25.27
C HIS A 328 4.60 -2.58 -26.47
N PRO A 329 4.61 -3.88 -26.89
CA PRO A 329 3.88 -4.34 -28.06
C PRO A 329 2.39 -4.00 -28.09
N LEU A 330 1.74 -3.90 -26.93
CA LEU A 330 0.32 -3.57 -26.81
C LEU A 330 0.02 -2.08 -27.06
N VAL A 331 1.04 -1.20 -27.03
CA VAL A 331 0.85 0.26 -27.08
C VAL A 331 1.58 0.94 -28.23
N ARG A 332 2.64 0.35 -28.74
CA ARG A 332 3.62 0.93 -29.68
C ARG A 332 3.06 1.74 -30.87
N SER A 333 1.83 1.49 -31.29
CA SER A 333 1.17 2.20 -32.39
C SER A 333 -0.10 2.92 -31.97
N ARG A 334 -0.26 3.22 -30.68
CA ARG A 334 -1.47 3.79 -30.10
C ARG A 334 -1.17 5.13 -29.45
N ALA A 335 -2.12 6.06 -29.51
CA ALA A 335 -2.09 7.27 -28.70
C ALA A 335 -2.37 6.90 -27.23
N LEU A 336 -1.51 7.33 -26.32
CA LEU A 336 -1.55 6.95 -24.92
C LEU A 336 -2.30 8.00 -24.08
N TYR A 337 -3.16 7.53 -23.19
CA TYR A 337 -3.87 8.32 -22.19
C TYR A 337 -3.68 7.71 -20.80
N ASN A 338 -3.46 8.55 -19.80
CA ASN A 338 -3.41 8.12 -18.40
C ASN A 338 -4.72 8.46 -17.72
N CYS A 339 -5.19 7.57 -16.86
CA CYS A 339 -6.44 7.74 -16.15
C CYS A 339 -6.34 7.20 -14.72
N VAL A 340 -6.71 8.01 -13.73
CA VAL A 340 -6.75 7.61 -12.33
C VAL A 340 -8.17 7.42 -11.84
N TYR A 341 -8.42 6.27 -11.20
CA TYR A 341 -9.64 5.96 -10.48
C TYR A 341 -9.40 6.14 -8.98
N SER A 342 -9.71 7.32 -8.46
CA SER A 342 -9.48 7.63 -7.05
C SER A 342 -10.71 7.33 -6.20
N THR A 343 -10.61 6.41 -5.24
CA THR A 343 -11.74 6.09 -4.33
C THR A 343 -12.21 7.30 -3.54
N SER A 344 -11.33 8.25 -3.23
CA SER A 344 -11.69 9.49 -2.52
C SER A 344 -12.58 10.44 -3.34
N ARG A 345 -12.56 10.34 -4.67
CA ARG A 345 -13.32 11.19 -5.59
C ARG A 345 -14.39 10.45 -6.38
N LEU A 346 -14.30 9.14 -6.47
CA LEU A 346 -15.09 8.27 -7.36
C LEU A 346 -16.62 8.50 -7.26
N PHE A 347 -17.11 8.88 -6.08
CA PHE A 347 -18.56 9.17 -5.87
C PHE A 347 -18.98 10.57 -6.34
N ARG A 348 -18.05 11.51 -6.45
CA ARG A 348 -18.32 12.90 -6.86
C ARG A 348 -17.99 13.12 -8.32
N ASP A 349 -16.79 12.74 -8.71
CA ASP A 349 -16.18 13.07 -9.99
C ASP A 349 -15.97 11.79 -10.85
N PRO A 350 -16.06 11.90 -12.18
CA PRO A 350 -15.62 10.82 -13.07
C PRO A 350 -14.11 10.61 -12.92
N PRO A 351 -13.58 9.44 -13.37
CA PRO A 351 -12.16 9.22 -13.45
C PRO A 351 -11.49 10.30 -14.29
N LYS A 352 -10.38 10.86 -13.79
CA LYS A 352 -9.70 11.95 -14.47
C LYS A 352 -8.59 11.45 -15.36
N SER A 353 -8.46 12.07 -16.53
CA SER A 353 -7.28 11.96 -17.36
C SER A 353 -6.13 12.74 -16.73
N VAL A 354 -4.94 12.13 -16.73
CA VAL A 354 -3.69 12.78 -16.28
C VAL A 354 -2.86 13.09 -17.50
N PRO A 355 -2.84 14.36 -17.96
CA PRO A 355 -2.10 14.73 -19.16
C PRO A 355 -0.59 14.69 -18.89
N MET A 356 0.16 14.05 -19.79
CA MET A 356 1.61 14.05 -19.82
C MET A 356 2.09 14.86 -21.01
N ASN A 357 2.22 16.19 -20.84
CA ASN A 357 2.72 17.05 -21.90
C ASN A 357 4.25 17.01 -22.01
N ASP A 358 4.77 17.46 -23.15
CA ASP A 358 6.21 17.44 -23.43
C ASP A 358 7.01 18.30 -22.44
N THR A 359 6.44 19.42 -21.97
CA THR A 359 7.07 20.31 -20.99
C THR A 359 7.29 19.58 -19.66
N PHE A 360 6.26 18.89 -19.18
CA PHE A 360 6.35 18.09 -17.95
C PHE A 360 7.32 16.93 -18.12
N PHE A 361 7.23 16.22 -19.25
CA PHE A 361 8.11 15.07 -19.52
C PHE A 361 9.58 15.48 -19.52
N LYS A 362 9.92 16.61 -20.15
CA LYS A 362 11.26 17.18 -20.17
C LYS A 362 11.71 17.59 -18.76
N ALA A 363 10.87 18.34 -18.04
CA ALA A 363 11.18 18.84 -16.70
C ALA A 363 11.46 17.70 -15.70
N VAL A 364 10.64 16.65 -15.72
CA VAL A 364 10.84 15.46 -14.84
C VAL A 364 12.07 14.68 -15.27
N SER A 365 12.32 14.51 -16.58
CA SER A 365 13.51 13.82 -17.09
C SER A 365 14.80 14.46 -16.61
N GLU A 366 14.93 15.78 -16.71
CA GLU A 366 16.12 16.52 -16.27
C GLU A 366 16.36 16.39 -14.76
N ARG A 367 15.31 16.38 -13.94
CA ARG A 367 15.40 16.24 -12.48
C ARG A 367 15.69 14.79 -12.07
N LEU A 368 15.11 13.83 -12.78
CA LEU A 368 15.37 12.42 -12.56
C LEU A 368 16.83 12.09 -12.87
N GLU A 369 17.39 12.62 -13.96
CA GLU A 369 18.79 12.45 -14.31
C GLU A 369 19.72 12.96 -13.19
N LYS A 370 19.48 14.17 -12.68
CA LYS A 370 20.22 14.74 -11.55
C LYS A 370 20.09 13.87 -10.29
N THR A 371 18.88 13.38 -10.02
CA THR A 371 18.65 12.50 -8.87
C THR A 371 19.41 11.18 -8.99
N LEU A 372 19.49 10.59 -10.18
CA LEU A 372 20.27 9.39 -10.43
C LEU A 372 21.78 9.67 -10.27
N GLU A 373 22.27 10.80 -10.75
CA GLU A 373 23.67 11.23 -10.53
C GLU A 373 23.98 11.35 -9.03
N GLU A 374 23.07 11.97 -8.25
CA GLU A 374 23.19 12.06 -6.80
C GLU A 374 23.19 10.68 -6.13
N MET A 375 22.29 9.78 -6.57
CA MET A 375 22.24 8.41 -6.06
C MET A 375 23.55 7.66 -6.28
N TYR A 376 24.28 7.94 -7.34
CA TYR A 376 25.54 7.29 -7.66
C TYR A 376 26.78 8.00 -7.08
N SER A 377 26.65 9.24 -6.62
CA SER A 377 27.73 10.00 -6.03
C SER A 377 28.11 9.45 -4.65
N LEU A 378 29.39 9.20 -4.42
CA LEU A 378 29.93 8.81 -3.11
C LEU A 378 29.96 9.99 -2.13
N ASP A 379 29.99 11.22 -2.67
CA ASP A 379 30.09 12.44 -1.86
C ASP A 379 28.75 12.83 -1.22
N VAL A 380 27.63 12.28 -1.72
CA VAL A 380 26.28 12.54 -1.20
C VAL A 380 25.84 11.37 -0.33
N PRO A 381 25.76 11.53 1.00
CA PRO A 381 25.34 10.46 1.89
C PRO A 381 23.84 10.17 1.79
N PHE A 382 23.41 9.02 2.30
CA PHE A 382 21.97 8.77 2.51
C PHE A 382 21.49 9.53 3.75
N ARG A 383 20.95 10.72 3.50
CA ARG A 383 20.44 11.60 4.55
C ARG A 383 19.13 11.07 5.12
N ARG A 384 18.85 11.46 6.37
CA ARG A 384 17.53 11.28 6.98
C ARG A 384 16.66 12.47 6.70
N THR A 385 15.41 12.24 6.38
CA THR A 385 14.43 13.34 6.24
C THR A 385 14.31 14.13 7.53
N ALA A 386 14.11 15.44 7.41
CA ALA A 386 13.75 16.30 8.53
C ALA A 386 12.27 16.19 8.92
N ASP A 387 11.42 15.67 8.03
CA ASP A 387 9.97 15.50 8.31
C ASP A 387 9.71 14.29 9.22
N GLU A 388 9.45 14.57 10.50
CA GLU A 388 9.11 13.55 11.49
C GLU A 388 7.83 12.76 11.15
N LYS A 389 6.92 13.31 10.32
CA LYS A 389 5.71 12.62 9.90
C LYS A 389 6.03 11.45 8.97
N VAL A 390 7.05 11.59 8.13
CA VAL A 390 7.55 10.47 7.29
C VAL A 390 8.10 9.37 8.18
N CYS A 391 8.74 9.72 9.29
CA CYS A 391 9.28 8.75 10.26
C CYS A 391 8.18 8.02 11.04
N GLY A 392 7.03 8.65 11.27
CA GLY A 392 5.89 8.06 12.02
C GLY A 392 5.36 6.76 11.42
N TYR A 393 5.49 6.58 10.10
CA TYR A 393 5.05 5.39 9.34
C TYR A 393 6.23 4.64 8.69
N CYS A 394 7.43 4.84 9.21
CA CYS A 394 8.63 4.23 8.64
C CYS A 394 9.02 2.97 9.41
N ASP A 395 9.14 1.85 8.70
CA ASP A 395 9.55 0.55 9.27
C ASP A 395 10.94 0.61 9.93
N PHE A 396 11.77 1.55 9.51
CA PHE A 396 13.15 1.70 9.98
C PHE A 396 13.33 2.78 11.05
N ARG A 397 12.24 3.34 11.61
CA ARG A 397 12.32 4.44 12.57
C ARG A 397 13.15 4.07 13.81
N MET A 398 13.05 2.82 14.27
CA MET A 398 13.82 2.32 15.41
C MET A 398 15.32 2.32 15.13
N ILE A 399 15.74 1.93 13.93
CA ILE A 399 17.14 1.94 13.50
C ILE A 399 17.64 3.38 13.39
N CYS A 400 16.78 4.31 12.99
CA CYS A 400 17.11 5.73 12.91
C CYS A 400 17.13 6.45 14.26
N GLY A 401 16.68 5.80 15.36
CA GLY A 401 16.59 6.42 16.68
C GLY A 401 15.49 7.50 16.78
N ARG A 402 14.39 7.35 16.03
CA ARG A 402 13.27 8.32 15.98
C ARG A 402 11.95 7.70 16.38
#